data_111e6212561e2fb31ed844cf672306c0
#
_entry.id   111e6212561e2fb31ed844cf672306c0
#
_cell.length_a   1.000
_cell.length_b   1.000
_cell.length_c   1.000
_cell.angle_alpha   90.00
_cell.angle_beta   90.00
_cell.angle_gamma   90.00
#
_symmetry.space_group_name_H-M   'P 1'
#
loop_
_entity.id
_entity.type
_entity.pdbx_description
1 polymer ?
#
loop_
_entity_poly.entity_id
_entity_poly.type
_entity_poly.pdbx_seq_one_letter_code
_entity_poly.pdbx_strand_id
1 'polypeptide(L)'
;AHMKLSGRSSEKIRFVISWYYPMKRGLQMEGTGRADVRNYYSYIFESAGDAAGYVLDNWKRLRDDTFRWHDELFACTLPEEVIEAVSATSSVLKSETSIRFGEKGDFYGWEGLGEHGGSCPGTCTHVWNYAYAMPFLFPELERGLRENDYRYNERPDGGMVFRTTIPFGTGRGGFRPCVDGQFGGIMKVY
;
A
#
# COMPACT_ATOMS: atom_id res chain seq x y z
N ALA A 1 -25.36 21.25 5.70
CA ALA A 1 -25.47 21.83 4.34
C ALA A 1 -26.93 21.81 3.91
N HIS A 2 -27.41 22.85 3.23
CA HIS A 2 -28.74 22.91 2.65
C HIS A 2 -28.63 23.43 1.21
N MET A 3 -29.56 23.00 0.37
CA MET A 3 -29.66 23.42 -1.02
C MET A 3 -31.11 23.78 -1.34
N LYS A 4 -31.29 24.86 -2.09
CA LYS A 4 -32.60 25.22 -2.66
C LYS A 4 -32.67 24.67 -4.08
N LEU A 5 -33.71 23.93 -4.38
CA LEU A 5 -34.00 23.46 -5.73
C LEU A 5 -35.10 24.28 -6.34
N SER A 6 -34.91 24.76 -7.55
CA SER A 6 -35.97 25.34 -8.35
C SER A 6 -36.93 24.25 -8.84
N GLY A 7 -38.17 24.62 -9.11
CA GLY A 7 -39.12 23.66 -9.67
C GLY A 7 -38.59 23.03 -10.97
N ARG A 8 -38.71 21.72 -11.12
CA ARG A 8 -38.22 20.93 -12.25
C ARG A 8 -36.69 20.94 -12.46
N SER A 9 -35.88 21.24 -11.43
CA SER A 9 -34.42 21.11 -11.47
C SER A 9 -33.95 19.95 -10.66
N SER A 10 -32.76 19.41 -11.00
CA SER A 10 -32.02 18.43 -10.22
C SER A 10 -30.60 18.93 -9.98
N GLU A 11 -30.09 18.66 -8.80
CA GLU A 11 -28.74 19.03 -8.42
C GLU A 11 -28.05 17.84 -7.74
N LYS A 12 -26.73 17.78 -7.84
CA LYS A 12 -25.91 16.76 -7.19
C LYS A 12 -25.11 17.36 -6.06
N ILE A 13 -25.24 16.81 -4.88
CA ILE A 13 -24.41 17.16 -3.72
C ILE A 13 -23.36 16.08 -3.55
N ARG A 14 -22.09 16.49 -3.40
CA ARG A 14 -20.99 15.58 -3.08
C ARG A 14 -20.67 15.66 -1.61
N PHE A 15 -20.47 14.53 -1.01
CA PHE A 15 -19.98 14.41 0.35
C PHE A 15 -18.62 13.69 0.30
N VAL A 16 -17.65 14.22 1.04
CA VAL A 16 -16.35 13.59 1.26
C VAL A 16 -16.27 13.21 2.72
N ILE A 17 -15.94 11.95 2.97
CA ILE A 17 -15.63 11.44 4.30
C ILE A 17 -14.13 11.30 4.38
N SER A 18 -13.53 11.94 5.36
CA SER A 18 -12.09 11.87 5.59
C SER A 18 -11.79 11.69 7.08
N TRP A 19 -10.66 11.07 7.36
CA TRP A 19 -10.13 10.92 8.70
C TRP A 19 -8.63 11.16 8.69
N TYR A 20 -8.07 11.46 9.86
CA TYR A 20 -6.66 11.79 9.98
C TYR A 20 -6.05 11.13 11.23
N TYR A 21 -5.25 10.11 10.99
CA TYR A 21 -4.50 9.38 11.99
C TYR A 21 -3.01 9.45 11.63
N PRO A 22 -2.30 10.51 12.05
CA PRO A 22 -0.92 10.74 11.62
C PRO A 22 0.05 9.69 12.12
N MET A 23 -0.25 9.05 13.26
CA MET A 23 0.64 8.08 13.90
C MET A 23 -0.03 6.70 13.98
N LYS A 24 0.68 5.68 13.54
CA LYS A 24 0.39 4.29 13.90
C LYS A 24 1.15 3.99 15.18
N ARG A 25 0.41 3.83 16.27
CA ARG A 25 0.99 3.61 17.59
C ARG A 25 1.09 2.13 17.94
N GLY A 26 2.14 1.79 18.67
CA GLY A 26 2.32 0.46 19.22
C GLY A 26 2.40 -0.63 18.17
N LEU A 27 2.87 -0.30 16.96
CA LEU A 27 3.05 -1.28 15.91
C LEU A 27 3.99 -2.38 16.37
N GLN A 28 3.49 -3.60 16.40
CA GLN A 28 4.29 -4.75 16.78
C GLN A 28 5.37 -5.01 15.75
N MET A 29 6.59 -5.12 16.21
CA MET A 29 7.77 -5.33 15.42
C MET A 29 8.42 -6.65 15.83
N GLU A 30 8.65 -7.51 14.87
CA GLU A 30 9.27 -8.79 15.17
C GLU A 30 10.72 -8.58 15.62
N GLY A 31 11.04 -9.04 16.82
CA GLY A 31 12.39 -8.96 17.40
C GLY A 31 12.79 -7.64 18.07
N THR A 32 11.98 -6.58 17.97
CA THR A 32 12.35 -5.25 18.46
C THR A 32 11.31 -4.59 19.39
N GLY A 33 10.19 -5.26 19.64
CA GLY A 33 9.13 -4.73 20.49
C GLY A 33 8.05 -3.97 19.74
N ARG A 34 7.66 -2.80 20.25
CA ARG A 34 6.65 -1.94 19.62
C ARG A 34 7.24 -0.59 19.27
N ALA A 35 6.86 -0.05 18.11
CA ALA A 35 7.23 1.29 17.70
C ALA A 35 6.02 2.13 17.31
N ASP A 36 6.16 3.44 17.49
CA ASP A 36 5.26 4.43 16.92
C ASP A 36 5.87 4.92 15.60
N VAL A 37 5.12 4.84 14.53
CA VAL A 37 5.56 5.28 13.21
C VAL A 37 4.58 6.27 12.61
N ARG A 38 5.11 7.26 11.92
CA ARG A 38 4.28 8.29 11.29
C ARG A 38 3.86 7.85 9.88
N ASN A 39 2.55 7.91 9.61
CA ASN A 39 1.98 7.60 8.31
C ASN A 39 2.40 8.62 7.26
N TYR A 40 2.78 8.15 6.05
CA TYR A 40 3.25 9.00 4.96
C TYR A 40 2.28 10.10 4.58
N TYR A 41 0.98 9.81 4.49
CA TYR A 41 -0.01 10.82 4.10
C TYR A 41 -0.06 12.03 5.03
N SER A 42 0.39 11.89 6.27
CA SER A 42 0.46 12.98 7.24
C SER A 42 1.62 13.96 7.00
N TYR A 43 2.55 13.64 6.10
CA TYR A 43 3.52 14.59 5.59
C TYR A 43 2.99 15.39 4.40
N ILE A 44 1.86 14.95 3.81
CA ILE A 44 1.20 15.59 2.67
C ILE A 44 0.05 16.45 3.15
N PHE A 45 -0.75 15.94 4.09
CA PHE A 45 -1.93 16.62 4.64
C PHE A 45 -1.73 16.90 6.13
N GLU A 46 -2.21 18.06 6.58
CA GLU A 46 -2.10 18.47 7.97
C GLU A 46 -3.34 18.08 8.80
N SER A 47 -4.45 17.80 8.15
CA SER A 47 -5.73 17.46 8.80
C SER A 47 -6.65 16.64 7.89
N ALA A 48 -7.71 16.09 8.48
CA ALA A 48 -8.81 15.49 7.72
C ALA A 48 -9.51 16.52 6.82
N GLY A 49 -9.65 17.78 7.28
CA GLY A 49 -10.22 18.85 6.50
C GLY A 49 -9.38 19.19 5.26
N ASP A 50 -8.07 19.20 5.41
CA ASP A 50 -7.13 19.46 4.32
C ASP A 50 -7.19 18.34 3.26
N ALA A 51 -7.19 17.08 3.68
CA ALA A 51 -7.37 15.95 2.79
C ALA A 51 -8.73 15.99 2.05
N ALA A 52 -9.80 16.36 2.75
CA ALA A 52 -11.12 16.52 2.13
C ALA A 52 -11.14 17.67 1.11
N GLY A 53 -10.50 18.80 1.42
CA GLY A 53 -10.35 19.94 0.51
C GLY A 53 -9.65 19.53 -0.77
N TYR A 54 -8.51 18.84 -0.65
CA TYR A 54 -7.80 18.32 -1.80
C TYR A 54 -8.67 17.44 -2.72
N VAL A 55 -9.49 16.55 -2.14
CA VAL A 55 -10.39 15.69 -2.92
C VAL A 55 -11.46 16.52 -3.64
N LEU A 56 -12.03 17.53 -2.98
CA LEU A 56 -13.05 18.39 -3.58
C LEU A 56 -12.48 19.22 -4.74
N ASP A 57 -11.30 19.80 -4.52
CA ASP A 57 -10.63 20.64 -5.53
C ASP A 57 -10.17 19.85 -6.75
N ASN A 58 -9.79 18.58 -6.55
CA ASN A 58 -9.31 17.69 -7.60
C ASN A 58 -10.36 16.67 -8.04
N TRP A 59 -11.61 16.81 -7.66
CA TRP A 59 -12.67 15.82 -7.84
C TRP A 59 -12.75 15.28 -9.27
N LYS A 60 -12.76 16.18 -10.27
CA LYS A 60 -12.92 15.76 -11.67
C LYS A 60 -11.76 14.86 -12.10
N ARG A 61 -10.55 15.28 -11.83
CA ARG A 61 -9.34 14.52 -12.19
C ARG A 61 -9.31 13.16 -11.49
N LEU A 62 -9.46 13.13 -10.17
CA LEU A 62 -9.42 11.89 -9.38
C LEU A 62 -10.50 10.89 -9.82
N ARG A 63 -11.70 11.39 -10.10
CA ARG A 63 -12.79 10.56 -10.62
C ARG A 63 -12.46 10.03 -12.02
N ASP A 64 -12.07 10.89 -12.93
CA ASP A 64 -11.82 10.52 -14.32
C ASP A 64 -10.64 9.55 -14.44
N ASP A 65 -9.58 9.71 -13.64
CA ASP A 65 -8.45 8.79 -13.57
C ASP A 65 -8.88 7.42 -13.01
N THR A 66 -9.72 7.41 -11.98
CA THR A 66 -10.24 6.16 -11.39
C THR A 66 -11.12 5.39 -12.39
N PHE A 67 -12.02 6.07 -13.09
CA PHE A 67 -12.85 5.43 -14.11
C PHE A 67 -12.04 4.96 -15.32
N ARG A 68 -11.06 5.75 -15.77
CA ARG A 68 -10.17 5.34 -16.85
C ARG A 68 -9.45 4.04 -16.49
N TRP A 69 -8.85 3.97 -15.28
CA TRP A 69 -8.16 2.76 -14.83
C TRP A 69 -9.11 1.55 -14.79
N HIS A 70 -10.31 1.73 -14.27
CA HIS A 70 -11.35 0.70 -14.23
C HIS A 70 -11.71 0.24 -15.65
N ASP A 71 -12.05 1.18 -16.52
CA ASP A 71 -12.53 0.87 -17.86
C ASP A 71 -11.46 0.18 -18.72
N GLU A 72 -10.20 0.62 -18.62
CA GLU A 72 -9.07 -0.01 -19.31
C GLU A 72 -8.83 -1.44 -18.82
N LEU A 73 -8.91 -1.69 -17.50
CA LEU A 73 -8.76 -3.04 -16.95
C LEU A 73 -9.87 -3.98 -17.44
N PHE A 74 -11.12 -3.54 -17.41
CA PHE A 74 -12.26 -4.37 -17.78
C PHE A 74 -12.54 -4.41 -19.30
N ALA A 75 -11.91 -3.53 -20.08
CA ALA A 75 -11.89 -3.63 -21.56
C ALA A 75 -10.84 -4.61 -22.09
N CYS A 76 -10.07 -5.24 -21.22
CA CYS A 76 -9.07 -6.23 -21.58
C CYS A 76 -9.71 -7.43 -22.29
N THR A 77 -9.00 -8.00 -23.28
CA THR A 77 -9.47 -9.16 -24.06
C THR A 77 -9.18 -10.51 -23.43
N LEU A 78 -8.66 -10.52 -22.20
CA LEU A 78 -8.46 -11.76 -21.44
C LEU A 78 -9.81 -12.35 -20.99
N PRO A 79 -9.86 -13.66 -20.69
CA PRO A 79 -11.04 -14.27 -20.08
C PRO A 79 -11.48 -13.55 -18.80
N GLU A 80 -12.79 -13.47 -18.58
CA GLU A 80 -13.40 -12.74 -17.46
C GLU A 80 -12.83 -13.19 -16.11
N GLU A 81 -12.61 -14.49 -15.93
CA GLU A 81 -12.06 -15.08 -14.71
C GLU A 81 -10.63 -14.59 -14.41
N VAL A 82 -9.84 -14.32 -15.47
CA VAL A 82 -8.48 -13.78 -15.33
C VAL A 82 -8.54 -12.31 -14.94
N ILE A 83 -9.45 -11.54 -15.55
CA ILE A 83 -9.64 -10.11 -15.22
C ILE A 83 -10.13 -9.99 -13.77
N GLU A 84 -11.07 -10.83 -13.36
CA GLU A 84 -11.56 -10.87 -11.98
C GLU A 84 -10.41 -11.16 -10.98
N ALA A 85 -9.60 -12.18 -11.25
CA ALA A 85 -8.48 -12.53 -10.40
C ALA A 85 -7.46 -11.38 -10.26
N VAL A 86 -7.12 -10.70 -11.36
CA VAL A 86 -6.20 -9.55 -11.35
C VAL A 86 -6.81 -8.37 -10.60
N SER A 87 -8.08 -8.05 -10.84
CA SER A 87 -8.76 -6.94 -10.19
C SER A 87 -8.90 -7.16 -8.68
N ALA A 88 -9.22 -8.37 -8.26
CA ALA A 88 -9.35 -8.74 -6.85
C ALA A 88 -8.03 -8.55 -6.09
N THR A 89 -6.91 -9.00 -6.67
CA THR A 89 -5.59 -8.89 -6.03
C THR A 89 -5.12 -7.44 -5.91
N SER A 90 -5.52 -6.54 -6.81
CA SER A 90 -5.16 -5.13 -6.75
C SER A 90 -5.78 -4.39 -5.56
N SER A 91 -6.85 -4.93 -4.98
CA SER A 91 -7.54 -4.36 -3.82
C SER A 91 -6.70 -4.36 -2.54
N VAL A 92 -5.67 -5.23 -2.45
CA VAL A 92 -4.79 -5.33 -1.28
C VAL A 92 -4.10 -4.01 -0.95
N LEU A 93 -3.79 -3.19 -1.95
CA LEU A 93 -3.16 -1.88 -1.76
C LEU A 93 -4.06 -0.84 -1.08
N LYS A 94 -5.36 -1.11 -0.98
CA LYS A 94 -6.35 -0.27 -0.29
C LYS A 94 -6.80 -0.87 1.04
N SER A 95 -6.17 -1.94 1.47
CA SER A 95 -6.46 -2.60 2.74
C SER A 95 -5.52 -2.13 3.84
N GLU A 96 -5.85 -2.46 5.08
CA GLU A 96 -5.01 -2.20 6.26
C GLU A 96 -3.67 -2.95 6.23
N THR A 97 -3.55 -3.95 5.37
CA THR A 97 -2.32 -4.73 5.19
C THR A 97 -1.24 -3.99 4.41
N SER A 98 -1.57 -2.85 3.82
CA SER A 98 -0.67 -2.04 3.00
C SER A 98 -0.57 -0.63 3.57
N ILE A 99 0.59 -0.26 4.06
CA ILE A 99 0.80 1.05 4.70
C ILE A 99 2.11 1.66 4.19
N ARG A 100 2.12 2.98 4.07
CA ARG A 100 3.33 3.76 3.79
C ARG A 100 3.70 4.57 5.02
N PHE A 101 4.97 4.48 5.44
CA PHE A 101 5.51 5.18 6.59
C PHE A 101 6.64 6.14 6.23
N GLY A 102 6.87 7.08 7.14
CA GLY A 102 7.97 8.03 7.05
C GLY A 102 7.79 9.06 5.95
N GLU A 103 8.70 10.02 5.90
CA GLU A 103 8.67 11.15 4.97
C GLU A 103 8.85 10.71 3.51
N LYS A 104 9.61 9.65 3.27
CA LYS A 104 9.81 9.07 1.93
C LYS A 104 8.66 8.20 1.46
N GLY A 105 7.75 7.83 2.37
CA GLY A 105 6.63 6.97 2.06
C GLY A 105 7.01 5.55 1.76
N ASP A 106 7.97 5.00 2.50
CA ASP A 106 8.38 3.62 2.38
C ASP A 106 7.19 2.69 2.56
N PHE A 107 7.05 1.73 1.65
CA PHE A 107 5.93 0.80 1.64
C PHE A 107 6.22 -0.41 2.53
N TYR A 108 5.23 -0.76 3.34
CA TYR A 108 5.25 -1.96 4.17
C TYR A 108 3.95 -2.72 4.02
N GLY A 109 4.06 -4.03 4.03
CA GLY A 109 2.92 -4.94 3.95
C GLY A 109 2.88 -5.97 5.07
N TRP A 110 1.69 -6.51 5.29
CA TRP A 110 1.40 -7.63 6.18
C TRP A 110 0.62 -8.68 5.42
N GLU A 111 0.64 -9.91 5.89
CA GLU A 111 -0.26 -10.96 5.42
C GLU A 111 -1.70 -10.70 5.86
N GLY A 112 -1.85 -10.22 7.09
CA GLY A 112 -3.12 -9.80 7.67
C GLY A 112 -2.88 -8.85 8.82
N LEU A 113 -3.80 -7.92 9.05
CA LEU A 113 -3.73 -6.95 10.13
C LEU A 113 -5.02 -6.96 10.95
N GLY A 114 -4.90 -7.13 12.25
CA GLY A 114 -6.00 -7.04 13.21
C GLY A 114 -5.82 -5.88 14.18
N GLU A 115 -6.75 -5.74 15.10
CA GLU A 115 -6.78 -4.65 16.09
C GLU A 115 -5.49 -4.59 16.92
N HIS A 116 -4.97 -5.75 17.32
CA HIS A 116 -3.84 -5.86 18.24
C HIS A 116 -2.50 -6.23 17.60
N GLY A 117 -2.47 -6.44 16.31
CA GLY A 117 -1.27 -6.80 15.58
C GLY A 117 -1.55 -7.37 14.19
N GLY A 118 -0.49 -7.67 13.47
CA GLY A 118 -0.56 -8.24 12.13
C GLY A 118 0.25 -9.53 12.03
N SER A 119 -0.08 -10.33 11.03
CA SER A 119 0.66 -11.51 10.63
C SER A 119 1.70 -11.15 9.59
N CYS A 120 2.86 -11.76 9.67
CA CYS A 120 3.97 -11.56 8.73
C CYS A 120 4.29 -10.09 8.45
N PRO A 121 4.63 -9.28 9.49
CA PRO A 121 4.98 -7.88 9.33
C PRO A 121 6.24 -7.71 8.51
N GLY A 122 6.46 -6.48 7.99
CA GLY A 122 7.71 -6.13 7.34
C GLY A 122 7.83 -6.63 5.91
N THR A 123 6.73 -6.73 5.19
CA THR A 123 6.71 -7.09 3.77
C THR A 123 7.38 -8.44 3.50
N CYS A 124 6.91 -9.46 4.21
CA CYS A 124 7.40 -10.83 4.07
C CYS A 124 7.46 -11.24 2.60
N THR A 125 8.65 -11.53 2.11
CA THR A 125 8.87 -11.86 0.68
C THR A 125 8.14 -13.12 0.26
N HIS A 126 7.98 -14.08 1.17
CA HIS A 126 7.18 -15.28 0.95
C HIS A 126 5.71 -14.95 0.60
N VAL A 127 5.11 -13.99 1.30
CA VAL A 127 3.71 -13.57 1.10
C VAL A 127 3.59 -12.59 -0.06
N TRP A 128 4.42 -11.55 -0.08
CA TRP A 128 4.30 -10.45 -1.04
C TRP A 128 4.80 -10.79 -2.45
N ASN A 129 5.50 -11.89 -2.61
CA ASN A 129 5.83 -12.39 -3.95
C ASN A 129 4.63 -12.74 -4.80
N TYR A 130 3.51 -13.09 -4.19
CA TYR A 130 2.27 -13.37 -4.92
C TYR A 130 1.59 -12.10 -5.46
N ALA A 131 2.05 -10.92 -5.07
CA ALA A 131 1.53 -9.65 -5.58
C ALA A 131 2.13 -9.28 -6.95
N TYR A 132 2.05 -10.14 -7.93
CA TYR A 132 2.61 -9.95 -9.26
C TYR A 132 2.01 -8.78 -10.04
N ALA A 133 0.84 -8.30 -9.66
CA ALA A 133 0.25 -7.11 -10.26
C ALA A 133 1.04 -5.82 -9.96
N MET A 134 1.77 -5.77 -8.82
CA MET A 134 2.48 -4.56 -8.38
C MET A 134 3.54 -4.07 -9.37
N PRO A 135 4.45 -4.89 -9.93
CA PRO A 135 5.44 -4.41 -10.89
C PRO A 135 4.84 -3.72 -12.12
N PHE A 136 3.66 -4.16 -12.53
CA PHE A 136 2.98 -3.66 -13.73
C PHE A 136 2.07 -2.47 -13.44
N LEU A 137 1.29 -2.53 -12.36
CA LEU A 137 0.29 -1.51 -12.04
C LEU A 137 0.83 -0.39 -11.15
N PHE A 138 1.84 -0.70 -10.31
CA PHE A 138 2.40 0.23 -9.33
C PHE A 138 3.93 0.13 -9.28
N PRO A 139 4.62 0.34 -10.43
CA PRO A 139 6.05 0.07 -10.57
C PRO A 139 6.93 0.87 -9.60
N GLU A 140 6.52 2.08 -9.23
CA GLU A 140 7.26 2.89 -8.26
C GLU A 140 7.24 2.28 -6.85
N LEU A 141 6.08 1.75 -6.43
CA LEU A 141 5.97 1.07 -5.14
C LEU A 141 6.78 -0.22 -5.10
N GLU A 142 6.70 -1.03 -6.16
CA GLU A 142 7.46 -2.27 -6.26
C GLU A 142 8.96 -2.02 -6.31
N ARG A 143 9.40 -1.03 -7.07
CA ARG A 143 10.83 -0.63 -7.13
C ARG A 143 11.34 -0.22 -5.75
N GLY A 144 10.60 0.61 -5.04
CA GLY A 144 10.95 1.02 -3.68
C GLY A 144 11.05 -0.17 -2.71
N LEU A 145 10.14 -1.15 -2.84
CA LEU A 145 10.21 -2.41 -2.08
C LEU A 145 11.51 -3.17 -2.36
N ARG A 146 11.84 -3.39 -3.63
CA ARG A 146 13.04 -4.13 -4.02
C ARG A 146 14.31 -3.42 -3.61
N GLU A 147 14.39 -2.11 -3.79
CA GLU A 147 15.54 -1.31 -3.35
C GLU A 147 15.75 -1.42 -1.83
N ASN A 148 14.68 -1.39 -1.05
CA ASN A 148 14.76 -1.52 0.39
C ASN A 148 15.13 -2.95 0.82
N ASP A 149 14.61 -3.96 0.15
CA ASP A 149 15.01 -5.35 0.40
C ASP A 149 16.51 -5.55 0.19
N TYR A 150 17.05 -5.13 -0.94
CA TYR A 150 18.50 -5.26 -1.21
C TYR A 150 19.33 -4.43 -0.25
N ARG A 151 18.88 -3.24 0.11
CA ARG A 151 19.63 -2.35 1.01
C ARG A 151 19.70 -2.85 2.44
N TYR A 152 18.62 -3.43 2.95
CA TYR A 152 18.49 -3.73 4.38
C TYR A 152 18.47 -5.23 4.71
N ASN A 153 18.12 -6.07 3.76
CA ASN A 153 17.90 -7.50 3.98
C ASN A 153 18.97 -8.39 3.35
N GLU A 154 19.78 -7.88 2.44
CA GLU A 154 20.86 -8.63 1.83
C GLU A 154 21.99 -8.86 2.84
N ARG A 155 22.48 -10.10 2.88
CA ARG A 155 23.61 -10.52 3.69
C ARG A 155 24.88 -10.56 2.85
N PRO A 156 26.06 -10.56 3.48
CA PRO A 156 27.34 -10.68 2.78
C PRO A 156 27.51 -11.97 1.95
N ASP A 157 26.76 -13.02 2.31
CA ASP A 157 26.72 -14.30 1.60
C ASP A 157 25.71 -14.33 0.43
N GLY A 158 25.07 -13.21 0.15
CA GLY A 158 24.02 -13.09 -0.89
C GLY A 158 22.65 -13.62 -0.47
N GLY A 159 22.51 -14.16 0.74
CA GLY A 159 21.23 -14.56 1.28
C GLY A 159 20.40 -13.35 1.68
N MET A 160 19.11 -13.35 1.36
CA MET A 160 18.21 -12.28 1.77
C MET A 160 17.30 -12.76 2.90
N VAL A 161 17.20 -11.98 3.98
CA VAL A 161 16.18 -12.24 4.99
C VAL A 161 14.81 -12.00 4.40
N PHE A 162 13.83 -12.80 4.82
CA PHE A 162 12.52 -12.79 4.17
C PHE A 162 11.54 -11.74 4.72
N ARG A 163 11.93 -10.99 5.75
CA ARG A 163 11.14 -9.89 6.33
C ARG A 163 12.01 -8.69 6.64
N THR A 164 11.47 -7.53 6.37
CA THR A 164 12.14 -6.26 6.66
C THR A 164 11.75 -5.76 8.05
N THR A 165 12.69 -5.19 8.79
CA THR A 165 12.38 -4.54 10.07
C THR A 165 11.64 -3.23 9.87
N ILE A 166 10.81 -2.86 10.86
CA ILE A 166 10.04 -1.62 10.85
C ILE A 166 10.46 -0.77 12.06
N PRO A 167 10.98 0.44 11.88
CA PRO A 167 11.45 1.03 10.59
C PRO A 167 12.66 0.27 10.02
N PHE A 168 12.97 0.53 8.76
CA PHE A 168 14.11 -0.09 8.10
C PHE A 168 15.40 0.08 8.89
N GLY A 169 16.21 -0.99 8.94
CA GLY A 169 17.54 -0.96 9.56
C GLY A 169 17.55 -0.92 11.09
N THR A 170 16.42 -1.04 11.76
CA THR A 170 16.33 -1.05 13.24
C THR A 170 16.72 -2.38 13.89
N GLY A 171 17.02 -3.38 13.11
CA GLY A 171 17.51 -4.67 13.56
C GLY A 171 17.84 -5.55 12.36
N ARG A 172 18.67 -6.55 12.57
CA ARG A 172 18.79 -7.65 11.61
C ARG A 172 17.66 -8.61 11.97
N GLY A 173 16.64 -8.68 11.15
CA GLY A 173 15.70 -9.79 11.26
C GLY A 173 16.51 -11.08 11.28
N GLY A 174 16.47 -11.85 12.37
CA GLY A 174 17.19 -13.12 12.50
C GLY A 174 16.66 -14.22 11.58
N PHE A 175 15.95 -13.83 10.54
CA PHE A 175 15.29 -14.72 9.62
C PHE A 175 16.27 -15.31 8.61
N ARG A 176 16.11 -16.60 8.39
CA ARG A 176 16.75 -17.30 7.29
C ARG A 176 16.20 -16.81 5.94
N PRO A 177 16.93 -16.99 4.82
CA PRO A 177 16.36 -16.82 3.51
C PRO A 177 15.15 -17.75 3.29
N CYS A 178 14.13 -17.23 2.61
CA CYS A 178 13.00 -18.00 2.12
C CYS A 178 13.20 -18.20 0.62
N VAL A 179 13.31 -19.45 0.17
CA VAL A 179 13.70 -19.78 -1.21
C VAL A 179 12.71 -19.18 -2.22
N ASP A 180 11.42 -19.41 -2.04
CA ASP A 180 10.37 -18.88 -2.90
C ASP A 180 10.31 -17.33 -2.82
N GLY A 181 10.54 -16.76 -1.64
CA GLY A 181 10.64 -15.35 -1.42
C GLY A 181 11.79 -14.70 -2.18
N GLN A 182 12.95 -15.30 -2.13
CA GLN A 182 14.15 -14.81 -2.81
C GLN A 182 14.01 -14.90 -4.33
N PHE A 183 13.53 -16.03 -4.85
CA PHE A 183 13.29 -16.19 -6.29
C PHE A 183 12.20 -15.24 -6.80
N GLY A 184 11.12 -15.08 -6.09
CA GLY A 184 10.07 -14.13 -6.46
C GLY A 184 10.55 -12.68 -6.47
N GLY A 185 11.43 -12.30 -5.53
CA GLY A 185 12.09 -10.99 -5.53
C GLY A 185 12.94 -10.79 -6.79
N ILE A 186 13.72 -11.80 -7.19
CA ILE A 186 14.51 -11.76 -8.43
C ILE A 186 13.61 -11.63 -9.65
N MET A 187 12.53 -12.41 -9.75
CA MET A 187 11.59 -12.34 -10.86
C MET A 187 10.93 -10.96 -11.00
N LYS A 188 10.71 -10.27 -9.90
CA LYS A 188 10.10 -8.93 -9.93
C LYS A 188 11.08 -7.81 -10.29
N VAL A 189 12.37 -8.06 -10.19
CA VAL A 189 13.42 -7.12 -10.64
C VAL A 189 13.65 -7.22 -12.15
N TYR A 190 13.50 -8.43 -12.71
CA TYR A 190 13.66 -8.70 -14.14
C TYR A 190 12.53 -8.09 -14.97
#